data_dabbc8addb1e078b6b3a0a64fa8468d7
#
_entry.id   dabbc8addb1e078b6b3a0a64fa8468d7
#
_cell.length_a   1.000
_cell.length_b   1.000
_cell.length_c   1.000
_cell.angle_alpha   90.00
_cell.angle_beta   90.00
_cell.angle_gamma   90.00
#
_symmetry.space_group_name_H-M   'P 1'
#
loop_
_entity.id
_entity.type
_entity.pdbx_description
1 polymer ?
#
loop_
_entity_poly.entity_id
_entity_poly.type
_entity_poly.pdbx_seq_one_letter_code
_entity_poly.pdbx_strand_id
1 'polypeptide(L)'
;MKPAAAVLDPRIKRTRQLLHGAFAQLLTEKTFEEITVNDIAERSTVNRATFYDHFPDKFALLEDIIADSFQAMLDARMAGSIGTCPESVKQLIRAVCDFFADLASTCPKHQRQFAPIAESKIKSLLRDFLLIGLRETIPEASKSELELRATMASWAICGAALEWSHAKTASLEAFADAVFSLVSATLQLRTSGNSSSPVHPHAT
;
A
#
# COMPACT_ATOMS: atom_id res chain seq x y z
N MET A 1 -10.91 -16.94 -2.55
CA MET A 1 -10.57 -17.23 -3.96
C MET A 1 -9.74 -16.05 -4.46
N LYS A 2 -8.41 -16.23 -4.70
CA LYS A 2 -7.58 -15.16 -5.29
C LYS A 2 -8.25 -14.69 -6.58
N PRO A 3 -8.47 -13.37 -6.80
CA PRO A 3 -8.77 -12.91 -8.14
C PRO A 3 -7.60 -13.39 -9.02
N ALA A 4 -7.90 -14.09 -10.09
CA ALA A 4 -6.89 -14.51 -11.04
C ALA A 4 -6.18 -13.24 -11.52
N ALA A 5 -4.96 -13.02 -11.03
CA ALA A 5 -4.08 -12.04 -11.62
C ALA A 5 -4.04 -12.40 -13.10
N ALA A 6 -4.56 -11.53 -13.95
CA ALA A 6 -4.45 -11.69 -15.38
C ALA A 6 -2.97 -11.95 -15.64
N VAL A 7 -2.65 -13.16 -16.15
CA VAL A 7 -1.26 -13.51 -16.48
C VAL A 7 -0.84 -12.54 -17.56
N LEU A 8 -0.18 -11.46 -17.17
CA LEU A 8 0.39 -10.49 -18.08
C LEU A 8 1.30 -11.26 -19.04
N ASP A 9 1.13 -11.04 -20.35
CA ASP A 9 2.00 -11.60 -21.37
C ASP A 9 3.47 -11.42 -20.91
N PRO A 10 4.29 -12.49 -20.90
CA PRO A 10 5.68 -12.43 -20.47
C PRO A 10 6.49 -11.32 -21.15
N ARG A 11 6.12 -10.94 -22.37
CA ARG A 11 6.74 -9.80 -23.10
C ARG A 11 6.41 -8.48 -22.44
N ILE A 12 5.15 -8.27 -22.05
CA ILE A 12 4.70 -7.07 -21.34
C ILE A 12 5.46 -6.94 -20.00
N LYS A 13 5.52 -8.02 -19.24
CA LYS A 13 6.25 -8.06 -17.96
C LYS A 13 7.73 -7.71 -18.15
N ARG A 14 8.38 -8.28 -19.15
CA ARG A 14 9.79 -8.00 -19.44
C ARG A 14 10.02 -6.54 -19.80
N THR A 15 9.18 -5.97 -20.66
CA THR A 15 9.28 -4.55 -21.04
C THR A 15 9.12 -3.63 -19.83
N ARG A 16 8.13 -3.90 -18.96
CA ARG A 16 7.94 -3.11 -17.71
C ARG A 16 9.19 -3.20 -16.83
N GLN A 17 9.77 -4.38 -16.64
CA GLN A 17 11.00 -4.55 -15.85
C GLN A 17 12.19 -3.76 -16.43
N LEU A 18 12.35 -3.71 -17.75
CA LEU A 18 13.39 -2.91 -18.41
C LEU A 18 13.19 -1.41 -18.13
N LEU A 19 11.95 -0.92 -18.26
CA LEU A 19 11.60 0.47 -17.97
C LEU A 19 11.80 0.82 -16.50
N HIS A 20 11.41 -0.05 -15.56
CA HIS A 20 11.66 0.11 -14.12
C HIS A 20 13.15 0.21 -13.81
N GLY A 21 13.96 -0.72 -14.34
CA GLY A 21 15.41 -0.72 -14.12
C GLY A 21 16.10 0.52 -14.68
N ALA A 22 15.71 0.95 -15.89
CA ALA A 22 16.23 2.18 -16.50
C ALA A 22 15.89 3.43 -15.68
N PHE A 23 14.64 3.52 -15.22
CA PHE A 23 14.20 4.63 -14.39
C PHE A 23 14.93 4.70 -13.05
N ALA A 24 15.10 3.56 -12.37
CA ALA A 24 15.87 3.48 -11.12
C ALA A 24 17.32 3.93 -11.28
N GLN A 25 17.98 3.54 -12.39
CA GLN A 25 19.34 4.00 -12.72
C GLN A 25 19.39 5.51 -12.93
N LEU A 26 18.45 6.06 -13.71
CA LEU A 26 18.39 7.49 -13.99
C LEU A 26 18.20 8.33 -12.72
N LEU A 27 17.44 7.84 -11.74
CA LEU A 27 17.26 8.49 -10.44
C LEU A 27 18.54 8.60 -9.61
N THR A 28 19.57 7.79 -9.89
CA THR A 28 20.87 7.94 -9.25
C THR A 28 21.71 9.07 -9.86
N GLU A 29 21.41 9.46 -11.11
CA GLU A 29 22.19 10.40 -11.92
C GLU A 29 21.53 11.78 -12.01
N LYS A 30 20.19 11.83 -12.09
CA LYS A 30 19.40 13.04 -12.34
C LYS A 30 18.30 13.21 -11.30
N THR A 31 17.80 14.44 -11.18
CA THR A 31 16.54 14.66 -10.44
C THR A 31 15.34 14.13 -11.22
N PHE A 32 14.25 13.82 -10.54
CA PHE A 32 13.04 13.30 -11.19
C PHE A 32 12.49 14.27 -12.26
N GLU A 33 12.58 15.57 -12.03
CA GLU A 33 12.17 16.59 -13.00
C GLU A 33 12.96 16.52 -14.30
N GLU A 34 14.26 16.33 -14.21
CA GLU A 34 15.18 16.28 -15.35
C GLU A 34 15.05 15.01 -16.18
N ILE A 35 14.50 13.93 -15.58
CA ILE A 35 14.29 12.68 -16.30
C ILE A 35 13.14 12.84 -17.30
N THR A 36 13.41 12.55 -18.55
CA THR A 36 12.43 12.55 -19.64
C THR A 36 12.05 11.13 -20.06
N VAL A 37 10.91 10.97 -20.73
CA VAL A 37 10.52 9.68 -21.33
C VAL A 37 11.58 9.22 -22.35
N ASN A 38 12.25 10.16 -23.04
CA ASN A 38 13.31 9.83 -23.97
C ASN A 38 14.52 9.20 -23.26
N ASP A 39 14.96 9.80 -22.13
CA ASP A 39 16.05 9.21 -21.31
C ASP A 39 15.72 7.78 -20.87
N ILE A 40 14.47 7.54 -20.46
CA ILE A 40 14.02 6.22 -20.00
C ILE A 40 14.00 5.22 -21.17
N ALA A 41 13.48 5.62 -22.32
CA ALA A 41 13.42 4.80 -23.53
C ALA A 41 14.83 4.40 -24.02
N GLU A 42 15.74 5.38 -24.12
CA GLU A 42 17.13 5.14 -24.50
C GLU A 42 17.85 4.20 -23.52
N ARG A 43 17.75 4.48 -22.21
CA ARG A 43 18.40 3.70 -21.17
C ARG A 43 17.87 2.26 -21.10
N SER A 44 16.57 2.06 -21.30
CA SER A 44 15.92 0.73 -21.32
C SER A 44 16.10 -0.02 -22.62
N THR A 45 16.63 0.61 -23.66
CA THR A 45 16.65 0.08 -25.05
C THR A 45 15.25 -0.25 -25.59
N VAL A 46 14.23 0.42 -25.08
CA VAL A 46 12.84 0.28 -25.50
C VAL A 46 12.46 1.47 -26.39
N ASN A 47 11.73 1.22 -27.46
CA ASN A 47 11.26 2.30 -28.33
C ASN A 47 10.29 3.23 -27.53
N ARG A 48 10.38 4.55 -27.77
CA ARG A 48 9.49 5.54 -27.18
C ARG A 48 8.01 5.24 -27.41
N ALA A 49 7.63 4.74 -28.59
CA ALA A 49 6.24 4.34 -28.86
C ALA A 49 5.83 3.20 -27.92
N THR A 50 6.71 2.19 -27.73
CA THR A 50 6.47 1.09 -26.81
C THR A 50 6.38 1.57 -25.34
N PHE A 51 7.13 2.61 -24.95
CA PHE A 51 6.93 3.22 -23.62
C PHE A 51 5.48 3.69 -23.46
N TYR A 52 4.95 4.43 -24.44
CA TYR A 52 3.58 4.95 -24.39
C TYR A 52 2.49 3.89 -24.51
N ASP A 53 2.80 2.71 -25.06
CA ASP A 53 1.91 1.54 -25.01
C ASP A 53 1.74 0.99 -23.58
N HIS A 54 2.71 1.25 -22.69
CA HIS A 54 2.71 0.79 -21.30
C HIS A 54 2.34 1.87 -20.29
N PHE A 55 2.82 3.10 -20.49
CA PHE A 55 2.67 4.20 -19.54
C PHE A 55 2.39 5.52 -20.28
N PRO A 56 1.36 6.27 -19.89
CA PRO A 56 1.06 7.58 -20.51
C PRO A 56 2.18 8.61 -20.27
N ASP A 57 2.89 8.49 -19.15
CA ASP A 57 3.97 9.39 -18.77
C ASP A 57 4.90 8.77 -17.71
N LYS A 58 5.93 9.51 -17.29
CA LYS A 58 6.89 9.06 -16.26
C LYS A 58 6.28 8.98 -14.85
N PHE A 59 5.18 9.68 -14.58
CA PHE A 59 4.49 9.62 -13.30
C PHE A 59 3.75 8.29 -13.16
N ALA A 60 3.07 7.84 -14.23
CA ALA A 60 2.43 6.53 -14.26
C ALA A 60 3.46 5.38 -14.12
N LEU A 61 4.65 5.52 -14.71
CA LEU A 61 5.75 4.58 -14.48
C LEU A 61 6.19 4.57 -13.02
N LEU A 62 6.33 5.74 -12.39
CA LEU A 62 6.67 5.83 -10.95
C LEU A 62 5.58 5.21 -10.08
N GLU A 63 4.31 5.48 -10.35
CA GLU A 63 3.19 4.85 -9.63
C GLU A 63 3.21 3.32 -9.73
N ASP A 64 3.58 2.80 -10.89
CA ASP A 64 3.69 1.37 -11.13
C ASP A 64 4.84 0.75 -10.34
N ILE A 65 6.00 1.41 -10.29
CA ILE A 65 7.15 0.99 -9.48
C ILE A 65 6.78 0.97 -7.99
N ILE A 66 6.07 2.00 -7.52
CA ILE A 66 5.59 2.09 -6.14
C ILE A 66 4.63 0.93 -5.83
N ALA A 67 3.69 0.66 -6.74
CA ALA A 67 2.73 -0.43 -6.58
C ALA A 67 3.42 -1.79 -6.51
N ASP A 68 4.34 -2.06 -7.44
CA ASP A 68 5.08 -3.33 -7.47
C ASP A 68 5.95 -3.52 -6.22
N SER A 69 6.63 -2.46 -5.76
CA SER A 69 7.47 -2.50 -4.55
C SER A 69 6.63 -2.76 -3.30
N PHE A 70 5.49 -2.08 -3.17
CA PHE A 70 4.58 -2.29 -2.05
C PHE A 70 3.94 -3.68 -2.09
N GLN A 71 3.52 -4.16 -3.25
CA GLN A 71 2.96 -5.49 -3.41
C GLN A 71 3.98 -6.58 -3.04
N ALA A 72 5.23 -6.45 -3.47
CA ALA A 72 6.30 -7.37 -3.09
C ALA A 72 6.52 -7.41 -1.56
N MET A 73 6.45 -6.25 -0.90
CA MET A 73 6.54 -6.15 0.56
C MET A 73 5.34 -6.81 1.25
N LEU A 74 4.12 -6.61 0.74
CA LEU A 74 2.93 -7.28 1.25
C LEU A 74 3.01 -8.81 1.08
N ASP A 75 3.40 -9.29 -0.08
CA ASP A 75 3.52 -10.72 -0.36
C ASP A 75 4.53 -11.39 0.57
N ALA A 76 5.66 -10.72 0.85
CA ALA A 76 6.68 -11.21 1.78
C ALA A 76 6.18 -11.29 3.22
N ARG A 77 5.32 -10.36 3.67
CA ARG A 77 4.82 -10.31 5.05
C ARG A 77 3.55 -11.13 5.28
N MET A 78 2.65 -11.11 4.32
CA MET A 78 1.32 -11.69 4.52
C MET A 78 1.23 -13.18 4.18
N ALA A 79 2.27 -13.79 3.57
CA ALA A 79 2.40 -15.23 3.29
C ALA A 79 1.09 -15.94 2.90
N GLY A 80 0.20 -15.25 2.14
CA GLY A 80 -1.09 -15.77 1.72
C GLY A 80 -2.27 -15.47 2.64
N SER A 81 -2.10 -14.77 3.74
CA SER A 81 -3.21 -14.29 4.60
C SER A 81 -3.90 -13.11 3.92
N ILE A 82 -4.97 -13.39 3.19
CA ILE A 82 -5.87 -12.35 2.66
C ILE A 82 -7.05 -12.27 3.61
N GLY A 83 -7.30 -11.10 4.20
CA GLY A 83 -8.49 -10.90 5.03
C GLY A 83 -8.35 -9.71 5.98
N THR A 84 -9.46 -9.35 6.60
CA THR A 84 -9.54 -8.32 7.65
C THR A 84 -9.46 -8.92 9.06
N CYS A 85 -8.79 -10.06 9.25
CA CYS A 85 -8.54 -10.52 10.61
C CYS A 85 -7.59 -9.54 11.32
N PRO A 86 -7.66 -9.42 12.66
CA PRO A 86 -6.84 -8.47 13.42
C PRO A 86 -5.35 -8.52 13.08
N GLU A 87 -4.79 -9.72 12.95
CA GLU A 87 -3.36 -9.88 12.63
C GLU A 87 -3.03 -9.44 11.20
N SER A 88 -3.87 -9.74 10.22
CA SER A 88 -3.68 -9.28 8.83
C SER A 88 -3.66 -7.76 8.73
N VAL A 89 -4.56 -7.06 9.47
CA VAL A 89 -4.59 -5.59 9.49
C VAL A 89 -3.34 -5.03 10.18
N LYS A 90 -2.86 -5.64 11.27
CA LYS A 90 -1.61 -5.23 11.91
C LYS A 90 -0.40 -5.42 10.98
N GLN A 91 -0.32 -6.54 10.28
CA GLN A 91 0.74 -6.77 9.29
C GLN A 91 0.67 -5.74 8.14
N LEU A 92 -0.53 -5.38 7.71
CA LEU A 92 -0.74 -4.33 6.72
C LEU A 92 -0.21 -2.97 7.22
N ILE A 93 -0.53 -2.59 8.47
CA ILE A 93 -0.04 -1.35 9.08
C ILE A 93 1.51 -1.36 9.12
N ARG A 94 2.13 -2.47 9.57
CA ARG A 94 3.59 -2.62 9.60
C ARG A 94 4.20 -2.48 8.21
N ALA A 95 3.60 -3.10 7.19
CA ALA A 95 4.07 -3.00 5.80
C ALA A 95 4.05 -1.56 5.29
N VAL A 96 3.01 -0.79 5.62
CA VAL A 96 2.91 0.62 5.22
C VAL A 96 3.96 1.48 5.93
N CYS A 97 4.19 1.24 7.22
CA CYS A 97 5.23 1.94 7.99
C CYS A 97 6.61 1.69 7.40
N ASP A 98 6.95 0.42 7.14
CA ASP A 98 8.25 0.06 6.57
C ASP A 98 8.41 0.62 5.17
N PHE A 99 7.34 0.59 4.35
CA PHE A 99 7.39 1.15 3.00
C PHE A 99 7.77 2.63 3.01
N PHE A 100 7.13 3.44 3.86
CA PHE A 100 7.46 4.86 3.94
C PHE A 100 8.85 5.10 4.57
N ALA A 101 9.26 4.29 5.53
CA ALA A 101 10.61 4.37 6.10
C ALA A 101 11.69 4.03 5.05
N ASP A 102 11.46 3.01 4.25
CA ASP A 102 12.36 2.61 3.15
C ASP A 102 12.41 3.68 2.06
N LEU A 103 11.26 4.23 1.67
CA LEU A 103 11.19 5.31 0.69
C LEU A 103 11.98 6.54 1.15
N ALA A 104 11.86 6.92 2.42
CA ALA A 104 12.59 8.04 3.00
C ALA A 104 14.11 7.80 3.04
N SER A 105 14.54 6.55 3.28
CA SER A 105 15.96 6.19 3.37
C SER A 105 16.61 5.99 2.00
N THR A 106 15.89 5.39 1.06
CA THR A 106 16.44 5.00 -0.26
C THR A 106 16.50 6.17 -1.23
N CYS A 107 15.54 7.09 -1.14
CA CYS A 107 15.40 8.19 -2.09
C CYS A 107 15.36 9.58 -1.41
N PRO A 108 16.31 9.96 -0.54
CA PRO A 108 16.23 11.22 0.21
C PRO A 108 16.19 12.46 -0.69
N LYS A 109 16.86 12.41 -1.85
CA LYS A 109 16.86 13.52 -2.82
C LYS A 109 15.50 13.72 -3.51
N HIS A 110 14.72 12.66 -3.65
CA HIS A 110 13.45 12.67 -4.38
C HIS A 110 12.24 12.61 -3.43
N GLN A 111 12.46 12.53 -2.12
CA GLN A 111 11.42 12.32 -1.11
C GLN A 111 10.27 13.32 -1.25
N ARG A 112 10.58 14.63 -1.42
CA ARG A 112 9.56 15.67 -1.54
C ARG A 112 8.62 15.47 -2.73
N GLN A 113 9.11 14.84 -3.81
CA GLN A 113 8.37 14.61 -5.04
C GLN A 113 7.65 13.27 -5.02
N PHE A 114 8.30 12.24 -4.47
CA PHE A 114 7.76 10.89 -4.43
C PHE A 114 6.74 10.68 -3.32
N ALA A 115 6.90 11.37 -2.18
CA ALA A 115 6.01 11.17 -1.04
C ALA A 115 4.53 11.40 -1.37
N PRO A 116 4.11 12.48 -2.06
CA PRO A 116 2.70 12.67 -2.42
C PRO A 116 2.17 11.62 -3.40
N ILE A 117 3.00 11.18 -4.37
CA ILE A 117 2.64 10.15 -5.34
C ILE A 117 2.50 8.80 -4.64
N ALA A 118 3.49 8.45 -3.80
CA ALA A 118 3.48 7.23 -3.01
C ALA A 118 2.29 7.21 -2.05
N GLU A 119 2.02 8.30 -1.34
CA GLU A 119 0.88 8.43 -0.43
C GLU A 119 -0.45 8.18 -1.16
N SER A 120 -0.67 8.83 -2.30
CA SER A 120 -1.87 8.64 -3.11
C SER A 120 -2.03 7.19 -3.58
N LYS A 121 -0.94 6.60 -4.08
CA LYS A 121 -0.94 5.23 -4.60
C LYS A 121 -1.17 4.20 -3.49
N ILE A 122 -0.47 4.35 -2.36
CA ILE A 122 -0.61 3.44 -1.21
C ILE A 122 -2.02 3.53 -0.61
N LYS A 123 -2.60 4.72 -0.47
CA LYS A 123 -3.99 4.88 -0.02
C LYS A 123 -4.97 4.12 -0.91
N SER A 124 -4.81 4.19 -2.23
CA SER A 124 -5.64 3.45 -3.18
C SER A 124 -5.49 1.93 -3.01
N LEU A 125 -4.26 1.43 -2.95
CA LEU A 125 -3.98 -0.01 -2.78
C LEU A 125 -4.52 -0.54 -1.44
N LEU A 126 -4.33 0.22 -0.36
CA LEU A 126 -4.89 -0.12 0.96
C LEU A 126 -6.41 -0.18 0.94
N ARG A 127 -7.05 0.82 0.32
CA ARG A 127 -8.51 0.86 0.20
C ARG A 127 -9.03 -0.38 -0.52
N ASP A 128 -8.42 -0.74 -1.64
CA ASP A 128 -8.84 -1.88 -2.44
C ASP A 128 -8.63 -3.20 -1.68
N PHE A 129 -7.51 -3.34 -0.97
CA PHE A 129 -7.24 -4.49 -0.11
C PHE A 129 -8.27 -4.62 1.02
N LEU A 130 -8.52 -3.53 1.76
CA LEU A 130 -9.50 -3.51 2.85
C LEU A 130 -10.92 -3.75 2.36
N LEU A 131 -11.28 -3.21 1.19
CA LEU A 131 -12.60 -3.40 0.60
C LEU A 131 -12.87 -4.87 0.24
N ILE A 132 -11.86 -5.60 -0.26
CA ILE A 132 -11.98 -7.04 -0.51
C ILE A 132 -12.25 -7.78 0.79
N GLY A 133 -11.47 -7.53 1.84
CA GLY A 133 -11.66 -8.19 3.13
C GLY A 133 -12.98 -7.82 3.83
N LEU A 134 -13.41 -6.56 3.73
CA LEU A 134 -14.69 -6.12 4.31
C LEU A 134 -15.90 -6.79 3.65
N ARG A 135 -15.86 -7.02 2.34
CA ARG A 135 -16.93 -7.76 1.63
C ARG A 135 -17.11 -9.19 2.13
N GLU A 136 -16.03 -9.82 2.58
CA GLU A 136 -16.06 -11.18 3.15
C GLU A 136 -16.51 -11.17 4.62
N THR A 137 -16.15 -10.11 5.36
CA THR A 137 -16.39 -10.02 6.82
C THR A 137 -17.78 -9.47 7.15
N ILE A 138 -18.29 -8.54 6.33
CA ILE A 138 -19.58 -7.85 6.56
C ILE A 138 -20.41 -7.90 5.27
N PRO A 139 -20.84 -9.09 4.82
CA PRO A 139 -21.53 -9.25 3.53
C PRO A 139 -22.90 -8.55 3.49
N GLU A 140 -23.50 -8.24 4.63
CA GLU A 140 -24.80 -7.55 4.76
C GLU A 140 -24.69 -6.02 4.63
N ALA A 141 -23.48 -5.45 4.75
CA ALA A 141 -23.30 -4.01 4.64
C ALA A 141 -23.48 -3.52 3.19
N SER A 142 -24.02 -2.32 3.03
CA SER A 142 -24.18 -1.71 1.71
C SER A 142 -22.83 -1.43 1.05
N LYS A 143 -22.82 -1.41 -0.29
CA LYS A 143 -21.60 -1.09 -1.06
C LYS A 143 -21.00 0.25 -0.64
N SER A 144 -21.84 1.28 -0.49
CA SER A 144 -21.39 2.63 -0.08
C SER A 144 -20.79 2.65 1.33
N GLU A 145 -21.35 1.86 2.24
CA GLU A 145 -20.81 1.72 3.60
C GLU A 145 -19.42 1.05 3.58
N LEU A 146 -19.27 -0.05 2.85
CA LEU A 146 -17.99 -0.75 2.72
C LEU A 146 -16.91 0.16 2.09
N GLU A 147 -17.28 0.89 1.04
CA GLU A 147 -16.38 1.85 0.39
C GLU A 147 -15.95 2.98 1.34
N LEU A 148 -16.87 3.51 2.14
CA LEU A 148 -16.57 4.55 3.13
C LEU A 148 -15.65 4.02 4.23
N ARG A 149 -15.91 2.83 4.80
CA ARG A 149 -15.09 2.19 5.82
C ARG A 149 -13.67 1.94 5.30
N ALA A 150 -13.53 1.36 4.11
CA ALA A 150 -12.25 1.12 3.47
C ALA A 150 -11.47 2.42 3.23
N THR A 151 -12.16 3.47 2.78
CA THR A 151 -11.56 4.79 2.56
C THR A 151 -11.06 5.40 3.86
N MET A 152 -11.90 5.46 4.90
CA MET A 152 -11.52 6.04 6.19
C MET A 152 -10.32 5.30 6.81
N ALA A 153 -10.36 3.96 6.81
CA ALA A 153 -9.28 3.15 7.36
C ALA A 153 -7.97 3.30 6.55
N SER A 154 -8.04 3.32 5.21
CA SER A 154 -6.85 3.50 4.38
C SER A 154 -6.18 4.86 4.60
N TRP A 155 -6.95 5.92 4.77
CA TRP A 155 -6.42 7.26 5.06
C TRP A 155 -5.82 7.34 6.46
N ALA A 156 -6.49 6.77 7.46
CA ALA A 156 -5.98 6.75 8.83
C ALA A 156 -4.66 5.98 8.93
N ILE A 157 -4.59 4.77 8.34
CA ILE A 157 -3.37 3.96 8.33
C ILE A 157 -2.24 4.67 7.60
N CYS A 158 -2.50 5.19 6.38
CA CYS A 158 -1.49 5.83 5.56
C CYS A 158 -0.94 7.10 6.22
N GLY A 159 -1.81 7.99 6.72
CA GLY A 159 -1.40 9.21 7.40
C GLY A 159 -0.61 8.94 8.68
N ALA A 160 -1.07 8.00 9.52
CA ALA A 160 -0.36 7.61 10.72
C ALA A 160 1.02 7.00 10.41
N ALA A 161 1.13 6.12 9.41
CA ALA A 161 2.39 5.52 9.00
C ALA A 161 3.39 6.54 8.44
N LEU A 162 2.91 7.52 7.68
CA LEU A 162 3.74 8.61 7.16
C LEU A 162 4.32 9.45 8.29
N GLU A 163 3.50 9.86 9.26
CA GLU A 163 3.97 10.57 10.46
C GLU A 163 4.99 9.75 11.26
N TRP A 164 4.70 8.45 11.48
CA TRP A 164 5.63 7.58 12.18
C TRP A 164 6.96 7.44 11.46
N SER A 165 6.96 7.36 10.13
CA SER A 165 8.19 7.23 9.33
C SER A 165 9.15 8.41 9.53
N HIS A 166 8.62 9.60 9.79
CA HIS A 166 9.40 10.81 10.06
C HIS A 166 9.86 10.91 11.51
N ALA A 167 8.99 10.61 12.46
CA ALA A 167 9.24 10.86 13.89
C ALA A 167 9.86 9.68 14.64
N LYS A 168 9.52 8.44 14.27
CA LYS A 168 9.95 7.16 14.89
C LYS A 168 9.90 7.18 16.42
N THR A 169 8.82 7.76 16.98
CA THR A 169 8.65 8.01 18.42
C THR A 169 8.36 6.73 19.22
N ALA A 170 7.95 5.65 18.56
CA ALA A 170 7.61 4.38 19.18
C ALA A 170 8.18 3.22 18.35
N SER A 171 8.28 2.03 18.95
CA SER A 171 8.59 0.83 18.18
C SER A 171 7.49 0.53 17.16
N LEU A 172 7.84 -0.09 16.04
CA LEU A 172 6.90 -0.45 14.99
C LEU A 172 5.72 -1.29 15.53
N GLU A 173 5.99 -2.23 16.44
CA GLU A 173 4.97 -3.08 17.04
C GLU A 173 3.98 -2.29 17.90
N ALA A 174 4.47 -1.47 18.81
CA ALA A 174 3.62 -0.64 19.67
C ALA A 174 2.79 0.35 18.84
N PHE A 175 3.39 0.90 17.78
CA PHE A 175 2.69 1.81 16.88
C PHE A 175 1.59 1.09 16.09
N ALA A 176 1.88 -0.09 15.53
CA ALA A 176 0.91 -0.88 14.77
C ALA A 176 -0.28 -1.30 15.63
N ASP A 177 -0.03 -1.68 16.90
CA ASP A 177 -1.08 -2.01 17.86
C ASP A 177 -1.97 -0.80 18.20
N ALA A 178 -1.37 0.37 18.39
CA ALA A 178 -2.11 1.61 18.65
C ALA A 178 -2.99 2.01 17.45
N VAL A 179 -2.44 2.01 16.23
CA VAL A 179 -3.20 2.32 15.01
C VAL A 179 -4.31 1.29 14.79
N PHE A 180 -4.02 0.00 14.97
CA PHE A 180 -5.03 -1.05 14.87
C PHE A 180 -6.19 -0.82 15.84
N SER A 181 -5.90 -0.50 17.10
CA SER A 181 -6.94 -0.20 18.12
C SER A 181 -7.87 0.91 17.67
N LEU A 182 -7.35 1.97 17.04
CA LEU A 182 -8.13 3.10 16.56
C LEU A 182 -8.96 2.80 15.31
N VAL A 183 -8.41 2.02 14.36
CA VAL A 183 -9.11 1.72 13.10
C VAL A 183 -10.03 0.49 13.19
N SER A 184 -9.87 -0.36 14.21
CA SER A 184 -10.63 -1.61 14.37
C SER A 184 -12.15 -1.37 14.45
N ALA A 185 -12.58 -0.29 15.09
CA ALA A 185 -14.00 0.09 15.16
C ALA A 185 -14.56 0.46 13.77
N THR A 186 -13.78 1.18 12.96
CA THR A 186 -14.15 1.52 11.58
C THR A 186 -14.31 0.28 10.71
N LEU A 187 -13.47 -0.72 10.94
CA LEU A 187 -13.48 -2.00 10.22
C LEU A 187 -14.44 -3.03 10.85
N GLN A 188 -15.11 -2.70 11.98
CA GLN A 188 -15.93 -3.63 12.78
C GLN A 188 -15.19 -4.91 13.21
N LEU A 189 -13.89 -4.82 13.42
CA LEU A 189 -13.08 -5.94 13.86
C LEU A 189 -13.21 -6.10 15.38
N ARG A 190 -13.50 -7.31 15.84
CA ARG A 190 -13.52 -7.61 17.28
C ARG A 190 -12.08 -7.50 17.82
N THR A 191 -11.85 -6.56 18.71
CA THR A 191 -10.62 -6.56 19.52
C THR A 191 -10.72 -7.75 20.50
N SER A 192 -9.76 -8.66 20.45
CA SER A 192 -9.67 -9.76 21.41
C SER A 192 -9.39 -9.19 22.80
N GLY A 193 -10.43 -9.02 23.63
CA GLY A 193 -10.25 -8.56 25.01
C GLY A 193 -11.33 -7.62 25.53
N ASN A 194 -12.58 -8.05 25.55
CA ASN A 194 -13.50 -7.66 26.63
C ASN A 194 -14.71 -8.60 26.65
N SER A 195 -14.52 -9.81 27.17
CA SER A 195 -15.63 -10.66 27.62
C SER A 195 -16.03 -10.21 29.03
N SER A 196 -16.66 -9.04 29.17
CA SER A 196 -17.46 -8.73 30.34
C SER A 196 -18.76 -9.50 30.22
N SER A 197 -18.81 -10.64 30.87
CA SER A 197 -20.06 -11.40 31.11
C SER A 197 -21.09 -10.48 31.73
N PRO A 198 -22.38 -10.51 31.27
CA PRO A 198 -23.45 -9.82 31.95
C PRO A 198 -23.63 -10.48 33.33
N VAL A 199 -23.42 -9.70 34.38
CA VAL A 199 -23.83 -10.07 35.75
C VAL A 199 -25.35 -10.13 35.77
N HIS A 200 -25.91 -11.32 35.89
CA HIS A 200 -27.32 -11.48 36.22
C HIS A 200 -27.54 -11.01 37.67
N PRO A 201 -28.44 -10.06 37.92
CA PRO A 201 -28.88 -9.80 39.29
C PRO A 201 -29.78 -10.93 39.74
N HIS A 202 -29.35 -11.65 40.76
CA HIS A 202 -30.23 -12.55 41.51
C HIS A 202 -31.35 -11.73 42.17
N ALA A 203 -32.60 -12.05 41.77
CA ALA A 203 -33.76 -11.65 42.51
C ALA A 203 -33.90 -12.53 43.79
N THR A 204 -34.04 -11.86 44.90
CA THR A 204 -34.66 -12.34 46.14
C THR A 204 -35.95 -11.61 46.35
#